data_255f33b3a0f44a3dcddb76012735edf6
#
_entry.id   255f33b3a0f44a3dcddb76012735edf6
#
_cell.length_a   1.000
_cell.length_b   1.000
_cell.length_c   1.000
_cell.angle_alpha   90.00
_cell.angle_beta   90.00
_cell.angle_gamma   90.00
#
_symmetry.space_group_name_H-M   'P 1'
#
loop_
_entity.id
_entity.type
_entity.pdbx_description
1 polymer ?
#
loop_
_entity_poly.entity_id
_entity_poly.type
_entity_poly.pdbx_seq_one_letter_code
_entity_poly.pdbx_strand_id
1 'polypeptide(L)'
;YETDYVQVPKALPNLPDVRKDMAGMQIAVDTVDRLCGKILDALKETGEYENTLIFFTTDHGLPFPMMKCNLYDDGTGVSFILRYPGMPRVHCISDALLSQIDVFPTLCDILNMEKPNWLSGSSFLPVITGEEEEIREAVYAEINYHVAYEPVRSVRTKKNKYIVRWENGYDKVPPTHIDDSLSKEVFHENGYFEKKLVREELYDLMLDPQE
;
A
#
# COMPACT_ATOMS: atom_id res chain seq x y z
N TYR A 1 1.06 -19.99 13.95
CA TYR A 1 0.08 -19.08 14.55
C TYR A 1 -1.24 -19.80 14.74
N GLU A 2 -1.86 -19.60 15.91
CA GLU A 2 -3.19 -20.13 16.19
C GLU A 2 -4.23 -19.24 15.50
N THR A 3 -5.07 -19.83 14.68
CA THR A 3 -6.08 -19.10 13.88
C THR A 3 -7.09 -18.31 14.73
N ASP A 4 -7.27 -18.70 16.00
CA ASP A 4 -8.23 -18.06 16.92
C ASP A 4 -7.83 -16.63 17.34
N TYR A 5 -6.53 -16.32 17.29
CA TYR A 5 -6.00 -15.01 17.70
C TYR A 5 -5.59 -14.11 16.53
N VAL A 6 -5.88 -14.55 15.30
CA VAL A 6 -5.55 -13.77 14.10
C VAL A 6 -6.52 -12.61 13.95
N GLN A 7 -5.98 -11.40 13.74
CA GLN A 7 -6.78 -10.26 13.34
C GLN A 7 -7.09 -10.36 11.84
N VAL A 8 -8.37 -10.28 11.52
CA VAL A 8 -8.85 -10.22 10.14
C VAL A 8 -9.11 -8.75 9.79
N PRO A 9 -8.56 -8.22 8.67
CA PRO A 9 -8.90 -6.89 8.18
C PRO A 9 -10.41 -6.73 8.01
N LYS A 10 -10.94 -5.54 8.27
CA LYS A 10 -12.40 -5.31 8.25
C LYS A 10 -13.05 -5.51 6.89
N ALA A 11 -12.29 -5.33 5.80
CA ALA A 11 -12.75 -5.62 4.46
C ALA A 11 -13.03 -7.12 4.21
N LEU A 12 -12.50 -8.01 5.05
CA LEU A 12 -12.68 -9.45 4.93
C LEU A 12 -13.66 -10.00 5.99
N PRO A 13 -14.49 -11.00 5.66
CA PRO A 13 -15.36 -11.64 6.63
C PRO A 13 -14.53 -12.45 7.62
N ASN A 14 -14.85 -12.34 8.91
CA ASN A 14 -14.15 -13.07 9.97
C ASN A 14 -14.62 -14.54 10.04
N LEU A 15 -14.21 -15.35 9.06
CA LEU A 15 -14.56 -16.77 8.92
C LEU A 15 -13.31 -17.66 9.10
N PRO A 16 -13.48 -18.96 9.44
CA PRO A 16 -12.35 -19.86 9.69
C PRO A 16 -11.34 -19.93 8.55
N ASP A 17 -11.78 -19.95 7.29
CA ASP A 17 -10.89 -20.04 6.13
C ASP A 17 -10.13 -18.75 5.88
N VAL A 18 -10.76 -17.59 6.08
CA VAL A 18 -10.09 -16.29 6.04
C VAL A 18 -9.04 -16.17 7.16
N ARG A 19 -9.35 -16.68 8.35
CA ARG A 19 -8.37 -16.73 9.46
C ARG A 19 -7.15 -17.59 9.15
N LYS A 20 -7.32 -18.69 8.41
CA LYS A 20 -6.19 -19.53 7.96
C LYS A 20 -5.27 -18.76 7.02
N ASP A 21 -5.83 -18.05 6.04
CA ASP A 21 -5.07 -17.18 5.15
C ASP A 21 -4.30 -16.09 5.92
N MET A 22 -4.98 -15.44 6.88
CA MET A 22 -4.34 -14.42 7.72
C MET A 22 -3.22 -15.00 8.59
N ALA A 23 -3.38 -16.21 9.12
CA ALA A 23 -2.31 -16.90 9.85
C ALA A 23 -1.11 -17.19 8.94
N GLY A 24 -1.35 -17.64 7.70
CA GLY A 24 -0.32 -17.81 6.68
C GLY A 24 0.40 -16.50 6.36
N MET A 25 -0.36 -15.41 6.20
CA MET A 25 0.20 -14.07 5.95
C MET A 25 1.07 -13.59 7.11
N GLN A 26 0.65 -13.79 8.37
CA GLN A 26 1.47 -13.45 9.54
C GLN A 26 2.80 -14.21 9.57
N ILE A 27 2.80 -15.50 9.21
CA ILE A 27 4.04 -16.29 9.09
C ILE A 27 4.96 -15.71 8.01
N ALA A 28 4.40 -15.28 6.88
CA ALA A 28 5.17 -14.65 5.80
C ALA A 28 5.79 -13.32 6.28
N VAL A 29 5.00 -12.47 6.94
CA VAL A 29 5.47 -11.19 7.51
C VAL A 29 6.58 -11.41 8.52
N ASP A 30 6.43 -12.34 9.47
CA ASP A 30 7.48 -12.72 10.43
C ASP A 30 8.78 -13.18 9.73
N THR A 31 8.62 -13.89 8.63
CA THR A 31 9.79 -14.36 7.87
C THR A 31 10.51 -13.18 7.22
N VAL A 32 9.78 -12.25 6.61
CA VAL A 32 10.34 -11.02 6.04
C VAL A 32 11.01 -10.18 7.12
N ASP A 33 10.37 -9.98 8.27
CA ASP A 33 10.92 -9.22 9.40
C ASP A 33 12.27 -9.81 9.87
N ARG A 34 12.34 -11.13 10.07
CA ARG A 34 13.59 -11.81 10.42
C ARG A 34 14.68 -11.68 9.36
N LEU A 35 14.31 -11.68 8.08
CA LEU A 35 15.28 -11.48 6.99
C LEU A 35 15.79 -10.04 6.95
N CYS A 36 14.92 -9.06 7.13
CA CYS A 36 15.31 -7.66 7.30
C CYS A 36 16.26 -7.48 8.49
N GLY A 37 15.94 -8.10 9.63
CA GLY A 37 16.83 -8.10 10.79
C GLY A 37 18.23 -8.59 10.47
N LYS A 38 18.35 -9.72 9.77
CA LYS A 38 19.66 -10.26 9.34
C LYS A 38 20.45 -9.31 8.43
N ILE A 39 19.76 -8.62 7.51
CA ILE A 39 20.39 -7.62 6.64
C ILE A 39 20.93 -6.44 7.47
N LEU A 40 20.13 -5.95 8.41
CA LEU A 40 20.52 -4.86 9.31
C LEU A 40 21.69 -5.25 10.21
N ASP A 41 21.71 -6.49 10.72
CA ASP A 41 22.81 -7.00 11.53
C ASP A 41 24.09 -7.13 10.71
N ALA A 42 24.03 -7.64 9.48
CA ALA A 42 25.17 -7.68 8.58
C ALA A 42 25.74 -6.29 8.28
N LEU A 43 24.89 -5.28 8.07
CA LEU A 43 25.34 -3.89 7.89
C LEU A 43 26.06 -3.36 9.15
N LYS A 44 25.58 -3.70 10.35
CA LYS A 44 26.24 -3.32 11.60
C LYS A 44 27.58 -4.03 11.79
N GLU A 45 27.63 -5.34 11.53
CA GLU A 45 28.84 -6.16 11.64
C GLU A 45 29.94 -5.70 10.67
N THR A 46 29.57 -5.25 9.47
CA THR A 46 30.52 -4.74 8.48
C THR A 46 30.87 -3.25 8.69
N GLY A 47 30.21 -2.58 9.64
CA GLY A 47 30.42 -1.14 9.90
C GLY A 47 29.78 -0.21 8.90
N GLU A 48 28.95 -0.71 7.97
CA GLU A 48 28.30 0.07 6.91
C GLU A 48 26.95 0.70 7.33
N TYR A 49 26.38 0.25 8.44
CA TYR A 49 25.04 0.66 8.88
C TYR A 49 24.89 2.18 8.98
N GLU A 50 25.88 2.87 9.55
CA GLU A 50 25.81 4.33 9.76
C GLU A 50 25.97 5.13 8.45
N ASN A 51 26.48 4.49 7.39
CA ASN A 51 26.65 5.12 6.07
C ASN A 51 25.69 4.59 5.01
N THR A 52 24.66 3.85 5.41
CA THR A 52 23.67 3.25 4.48
C THR A 52 22.33 3.93 4.59
N LEU A 53 21.74 4.34 3.47
CA LEU A 53 20.34 4.70 3.36
C LEU A 53 19.53 3.40 3.27
N ILE A 54 18.53 3.26 4.13
CA ILE A 54 17.66 2.09 4.21
C ILE A 54 16.24 2.53 3.91
N PHE A 55 15.65 1.88 2.93
CA PHE A 55 14.27 2.11 2.53
C PHE A 55 13.53 0.77 2.48
N PHE A 56 12.46 0.65 3.26
CA PHE A 56 11.58 -0.50 3.25
C PHE A 56 10.20 -0.07 2.75
N THR A 57 9.68 -0.79 1.78
CA THR A 57 8.32 -0.58 1.25
C THR A 57 7.72 -1.88 0.73
N THR A 58 6.41 -1.88 0.54
CA THR A 58 5.69 -2.88 -0.26
C THR A 58 5.25 -2.26 -1.58
N ASP A 59 4.94 -3.08 -2.57
CA ASP A 59 4.52 -2.64 -3.90
C ASP A 59 3.01 -2.34 -3.97
N HIS A 60 2.21 -3.04 -3.16
CA HIS A 60 0.75 -2.89 -3.04
C HIS A 60 0.27 -3.37 -1.66
N GLY A 61 -1.04 -3.30 -1.41
CA GLY A 61 -1.69 -3.84 -0.23
C GLY A 61 -1.69 -5.37 -0.18
N LEU A 62 -2.42 -5.96 0.77
CA LEU A 62 -2.45 -7.41 0.95
C LEU A 62 -3.05 -8.13 -0.28
N PRO A 63 -2.62 -9.37 -0.60
CA PRO A 63 -3.05 -10.11 -1.79
C PRO A 63 -4.42 -10.81 -1.61
N PHE A 64 -5.39 -10.11 -1.06
CA PHE A 64 -6.72 -10.63 -0.77
C PHE A 64 -7.82 -9.85 -1.49
N PRO A 65 -9.07 -10.39 -1.54
CA PRO A 65 -10.20 -9.65 -2.11
C PRO A 65 -10.36 -8.26 -1.52
N MET A 66 -10.77 -7.30 -2.35
CA MET A 66 -10.92 -5.87 -2.02
C MET A 66 -9.61 -5.12 -1.69
N MET A 67 -8.46 -5.77 -1.77
CA MET A 67 -7.15 -5.19 -1.47
C MET A 67 -6.30 -5.08 -2.75
N LYS A 68 -5.35 -5.97 -3.00
CA LYS A 68 -4.53 -5.97 -4.23
C LYS A 68 -5.41 -5.78 -5.48
N CYS A 69 -4.91 -4.98 -6.43
CA CYS A 69 -5.62 -4.62 -7.66
C CYS A 69 -6.95 -3.88 -7.44
N ASN A 70 -7.10 -3.22 -6.30
CA ASN A 70 -8.17 -2.26 -6.04
C ASN A 70 -7.58 -0.91 -5.65
N LEU A 71 -8.39 0.15 -5.80
CA LEU A 71 -7.96 1.51 -5.45
C LEU A 71 -8.51 1.97 -4.10
N TYR A 72 -9.00 1.05 -3.28
CA TYR A 72 -9.29 1.27 -1.85
C TYR A 72 -7.99 1.46 -1.06
N ASP A 73 -8.06 2.01 0.14
CA ASP A 73 -6.87 2.23 0.96
C ASP A 73 -6.13 0.92 1.28
N ASP A 74 -6.85 -0.17 1.51
CA ASP A 74 -6.25 -1.49 1.73
C ASP A 74 -5.51 -2.06 0.49
N GLY A 75 -5.80 -1.53 -0.71
CA GLY A 75 -5.12 -1.90 -1.95
C GLY A 75 -3.96 -0.97 -2.31
N THR A 76 -4.10 0.33 -2.03
CA THR A 76 -3.11 1.36 -2.40
C THR A 76 -2.15 1.70 -1.27
N GLY A 77 -2.53 1.44 -0.02
CA GLY A 77 -1.69 1.66 1.15
C GLY A 77 -0.50 0.70 1.19
N VAL A 78 0.71 1.24 1.28
CA VAL A 78 1.95 0.47 1.34
C VAL A 78 2.70 0.74 2.63
N SER A 79 3.48 -0.24 3.08
CA SER A 79 4.45 0.00 4.15
C SER A 79 5.53 0.96 3.66
N PHE A 80 5.95 1.87 4.52
CA PHE A 80 6.95 2.86 4.16
C PHE A 80 7.82 3.22 5.37
N ILE A 81 9.07 2.79 5.36
CA ILE A 81 10.04 3.09 6.42
C ILE A 81 11.33 3.58 5.77
N LEU A 82 11.84 4.72 6.24
CA LEU A 82 13.05 5.33 5.74
C LEU A 82 14.02 5.64 6.88
N ARG A 83 15.28 5.30 6.66
CA ARG A 83 16.41 5.72 7.48
C ARG A 83 17.57 6.12 6.58
N TYR A 84 18.23 7.23 6.86
CA TYR A 84 19.46 7.62 6.17
C TYR A 84 20.44 8.31 7.13
N PRO A 85 21.76 8.34 6.80
CA PRO A 85 22.78 8.98 7.62
C PRO A 85 22.49 10.46 7.86
N GLY A 86 22.53 10.87 9.13
CA GLY A 86 22.26 12.26 9.49
C GLY A 86 20.79 12.67 9.46
N MET A 87 19.87 11.73 9.39
CA MET A 87 18.43 12.02 9.42
C MET A 87 18.06 12.86 10.66
N PRO A 88 17.46 14.06 10.48
CA PRO A 88 17.30 15.01 11.60
C PRO A 88 16.20 14.59 12.58
N ARG A 89 15.22 13.81 12.14
CA ARG A 89 14.09 13.33 12.95
C ARG A 89 14.06 11.81 12.92
N VAL A 90 14.27 11.18 14.06
CA VAL A 90 14.20 9.71 14.23
C VAL A 90 12.98 9.33 15.05
N HIS A 91 12.49 8.11 14.89
CA HIS A 91 11.30 7.59 15.57
C HIS A 91 10.04 8.46 15.37
N CYS A 92 9.91 9.07 14.18
CA CYS A 92 8.77 9.89 13.81
C CYS A 92 7.81 9.11 12.93
N ILE A 93 6.53 9.40 13.09
CA ILE A 93 5.47 8.95 12.19
C ILE A 93 4.90 10.19 11.52
N SER A 94 4.63 10.09 10.24
CA SER A 94 3.96 11.14 9.46
C SER A 94 2.72 10.55 8.80
N ASP A 95 1.66 11.32 8.76
CA ASP A 95 0.41 11.04 8.04
C ASP A 95 0.29 11.83 6.74
N ALA A 96 1.39 12.42 6.28
CA ALA A 96 1.46 13.14 5.01
C ALA A 96 1.07 12.23 3.84
N LEU A 97 0.33 12.80 2.88
CA LEU A 97 -0.04 12.10 1.67
C LEU A 97 1.17 11.96 0.74
N LEU A 98 1.70 10.76 0.63
CA LEU A 98 2.85 10.41 -0.19
C LEU A 98 2.47 9.41 -1.28
N SER A 99 3.22 9.41 -2.37
CA SER A 99 3.11 8.43 -3.44
C SER A 99 4.49 7.81 -3.70
N GLN A 100 4.54 6.57 -4.18
CA GLN A 100 5.81 5.92 -4.50
C GLN A 100 6.63 6.67 -5.57
N ILE A 101 5.98 7.46 -6.44
CA ILE A 101 6.69 8.32 -7.40
C ILE A 101 7.53 9.42 -6.73
N ASP A 102 7.26 9.73 -5.46
CA ASP A 102 7.98 10.75 -4.68
C ASP A 102 9.31 10.25 -4.11
N VAL A 103 9.51 8.93 -4.11
CA VAL A 103 10.73 8.31 -3.56
C VAL A 103 11.96 8.79 -4.32
N PHE A 104 11.94 8.71 -5.65
CA PHE A 104 13.12 9.06 -6.43
C PHE A 104 13.53 10.53 -6.29
N PRO A 105 12.64 11.53 -6.45
CA PRO A 105 13.01 12.91 -6.20
C PRO A 105 13.48 13.18 -4.76
N THR A 106 12.96 12.45 -3.78
CA THR A 106 13.41 12.55 -2.38
C THR A 106 14.82 11.99 -2.19
N LEU A 107 15.13 10.84 -2.81
CA LEU A 107 16.48 10.29 -2.82
C LEU A 107 17.47 11.23 -3.48
N CYS A 108 17.10 11.89 -4.58
CA CYS A 108 17.94 12.90 -5.21
C CYS A 108 18.28 14.04 -4.23
N ASP A 109 17.31 14.54 -3.49
CA ASP A 109 17.55 15.61 -2.50
C ASP A 109 18.40 15.12 -1.33
N ILE A 110 18.12 13.94 -0.76
CA ILE A 110 18.92 13.36 0.34
C ILE A 110 20.37 13.16 -0.08
N LEU A 111 20.61 12.72 -1.31
CA LEU A 111 21.94 12.43 -1.85
C LEU A 111 22.59 13.63 -2.55
N ASN A 112 21.95 14.81 -2.52
CA ASN A 112 22.37 16.03 -3.20
C ASN A 112 22.68 15.81 -4.69
N MET A 113 21.78 15.07 -5.38
CA MET A 113 21.84 14.75 -6.80
C MET A 113 20.89 15.64 -7.59
N GLU A 114 21.23 15.95 -8.82
CA GLU A 114 20.34 16.67 -9.73
C GLU A 114 19.10 15.81 -10.07
N LYS A 115 17.91 16.41 -9.92
CA LYS A 115 16.66 15.74 -10.25
C LYS A 115 16.44 15.76 -11.77
N PRO A 116 16.23 14.58 -12.40
CA PRO A 116 15.82 14.53 -13.80
C PRO A 116 14.51 15.30 -14.04
N ASN A 117 14.43 16.00 -15.16
CA ASN A 117 13.27 16.85 -15.50
C ASN A 117 11.99 16.08 -15.88
N TRP A 118 12.09 14.77 -16.07
CA TRP A 118 10.94 13.89 -16.39
C TRP A 118 10.23 13.33 -15.16
N LEU A 119 10.69 13.63 -13.95
CA LEU A 119 10.05 13.15 -12.72
C LEU A 119 8.69 13.83 -12.50
N SER A 120 7.68 13.02 -12.24
CA SER A 120 6.32 13.49 -11.92
C SER A 120 6.06 13.59 -10.42
N GLY A 121 6.90 12.96 -9.59
CA GLY A 121 6.81 13.00 -8.14
C GLY A 121 7.42 14.27 -7.55
N SER A 122 7.10 14.53 -6.29
CA SER A 122 7.65 15.64 -5.50
C SER A 122 8.45 15.09 -4.32
N SER A 123 9.57 15.72 -4.00
CA SER A 123 10.34 15.33 -2.83
C SER A 123 9.57 15.60 -1.54
N PHE A 124 9.54 14.61 -0.66
CA PHE A 124 9.01 14.75 0.71
C PHE A 124 10.10 14.99 1.75
N LEU A 125 11.30 15.39 1.33
CA LEU A 125 12.36 15.76 2.26
C LEU A 125 11.92 16.85 3.26
N PRO A 126 11.13 17.89 2.88
CA PRO A 126 10.62 18.89 3.83
C PRO A 126 9.74 18.27 4.94
N VAL A 127 9.00 17.21 4.65
CA VAL A 127 8.22 16.48 5.67
C VAL A 127 9.15 15.71 6.62
N ILE A 128 10.22 15.11 6.10
CA ILE A 128 11.20 14.40 6.92
C ILE A 128 11.93 15.36 7.85
N THR A 129 12.32 16.54 7.35
CA THR A 129 13.02 17.56 8.14
C THR A 129 12.11 18.29 9.13
N GLY A 130 10.79 18.25 8.88
CA GLY A 130 9.78 18.95 9.67
C GLY A 130 9.61 20.42 9.28
N GLU A 131 10.09 20.80 8.10
CA GLU A 131 9.87 22.13 7.52
C GLU A 131 8.44 22.28 7.03
N GLU A 132 7.84 21.18 6.55
CA GLU A 132 6.45 21.11 6.10
C GLU A 132 5.75 19.91 6.73
N GLU A 133 4.43 19.99 6.90
CA GLU A 133 3.60 18.88 7.34
C GLU A 133 3.10 18.05 6.15
N GLU A 134 2.94 18.68 4.99
CA GLU A 134 2.40 18.11 3.78
C GLU A 134 3.13 18.62 2.54
N ILE A 135 3.21 17.80 1.51
CA ILE A 135 3.72 18.23 0.19
C ILE A 135 2.60 18.32 -0.85
N ARG A 136 1.40 17.87 -0.52
CA ARG A 136 0.23 17.88 -1.42
C ARG A 136 -1.08 17.71 -0.67
N GLU A 137 -2.16 18.12 -1.30
CA GLU A 137 -3.53 17.96 -0.78
C GLU A 137 -4.16 16.62 -1.18
N ALA A 138 -3.70 15.99 -2.25
CA ALA A 138 -4.25 14.75 -2.77
C ALA A 138 -3.20 13.84 -3.40
N VAL A 139 -3.42 12.54 -3.33
CA VAL A 139 -2.71 11.50 -4.09
C VAL A 139 -3.64 10.86 -5.12
N TYR A 140 -3.04 10.37 -6.20
CA TYR A 140 -3.74 9.75 -7.31
C TYR A 140 -3.22 8.33 -7.50
N ALA A 141 -4.12 7.41 -7.84
CA ALA A 141 -3.75 6.06 -8.21
C ALA A 141 -4.55 5.60 -9.42
N GLU A 142 -3.98 4.69 -10.19
CA GLU A 142 -4.61 4.15 -11.38
C GLU A 142 -4.30 2.69 -11.61
N ILE A 143 -5.27 2.00 -12.18
CA ILE A 143 -5.12 0.67 -12.75
C ILE A 143 -5.63 0.76 -14.19
N ASN A 144 -4.90 0.19 -15.14
CA ASN A 144 -5.34 0.04 -16.52
C ASN A 144 -5.49 -1.43 -16.89
N TYR A 145 -4.53 -2.23 -16.43
CA TYR A 145 -4.44 -3.64 -16.76
C TYR A 145 -3.57 -4.36 -15.71
N HIS A 146 -4.04 -5.51 -15.25
CA HIS A 146 -3.23 -6.46 -14.50
C HIS A 146 -3.38 -7.84 -15.17
N VAL A 147 -4.39 -8.63 -14.85
CA VAL A 147 -4.77 -9.85 -15.59
C VAL A 147 -5.91 -9.54 -16.57
N ALA A 148 -6.81 -8.64 -16.20
CA ALA A 148 -7.88 -8.14 -17.05
C ALA A 148 -7.71 -6.62 -17.27
N TYR A 149 -8.30 -6.11 -18.36
CA TYR A 149 -8.36 -4.68 -18.64
C TYR A 149 -9.43 -4.05 -17.77
N GLU A 150 -9.03 -3.20 -16.83
CA GLU A 150 -9.93 -2.51 -15.90
C GLU A 150 -9.42 -1.08 -15.66
N PRO A 151 -9.81 -0.11 -16.51
CA PRO A 151 -9.38 1.26 -16.36
C PRO A 151 -10.10 1.93 -15.20
N VAL A 152 -9.39 2.08 -14.09
CA VAL A 152 -9.87 2.69 -12.83
C VAL A 152 -8.90 3.79 -12.41
N ARG A 153 -9.44 4.86 -11.86
CA ARG A 153 -8.69 5.99 -11.29
C ARG A 153 -9.24 6.32 -9.93
N SER A 154 -8.36 6.76 -9.05
CA SER A 154 -8.78 7.34 -7.77
C SER A 154 -8.03 8.63 -7.47
N VAL A 155 -8.70 9.50 -6.72
CA VAL A 155 -8.11 10.62 -6.02
C VAL A 155 -8.45 10.51 -4.55
N ARG A 156 -7.45 10.68 -3.70
CA ARG A 156 -7.56 10.59 -2.24
C ARG A 156 -6.99 11.84 -1.60
N THR A 157 -7.79 12.49 -0.76
CA THR A 157 -7.39 13.50 0.21
C THR A 157 -7.33 12.87 1.61
N LYS A 158 -6.95 13.60 2.65
CA LYS A 158 -7.04 13.09 4.04
C LYS A 158 -8.45 12.73 4.48
N LYS A 159 -9.48 13.34 3.88
CA LYS A 159 -10.89 13.19 4.30
C LYS A 159 -11.75 12.39 3.35
N ASN A 160 -11.44 12.43 2.07
CA ASN A 160 -12.30 11.86 1.06
C ASN A 160 -11.51 11.04 0.05
N LYS A 161 -12.15 10.04 -0.51
CA LYS A 161 -11.66 9.29 -1.65
C LYS A 161 -12.77 9.19 -2.70
N TYR A 162 -12.41 9.43 -3.95
CA TYR A 162 -13.26 9.25 -5.11
C TYR A 162 -12.62 8.24 -6.06
N ILE A 163 -13.39 7.25 -6.48
CA ILE A 163 -12.97 6.21 -7.42
C ILE A 163 -13.90 6.25 -8.62
N VAL A 164 -13.35 6.20 -9.84
CA VAL A 164 -14.11 6.15 -11.08
C VAL A 164 -13.59 5.03 -11.97
N ARG A 165 -14.53 4.26 -12.55
CA ARG A 165 -14.29 3.17 -13.49
C ARG A 165 -14.82 3.54 -14.86
N TRP A 166 -14.07 3.23 -15.89
CA TRP A 166 -14.50 3.35 -17.29
C TRP A 166 -14.96 1.98 -17.81
N GLU A 167 -15.70 2.01 -18.89
CA GLU A 167 -16.15 0.79 -19.55
C GLU A 167 -14.95 -0.07 -19.98
N ASN A 168 -14.97 -1.32 -19.61
CA ASN A 168 -13.91 -2.29 -19.86
C ASN A 168 -14.42 -3.59 -20.48
N GLY A 169 -15.74 -3.67 -20.79
CA GLY A 169 -16.41 -4.88 -21.26
C GLY A 169 -16.86 -5.82 -20.15
N TYR A 170 -16.60 -5.48 -18.88
CA TYR A 170 -17.08 -6.22 -17.71
C TYR A 170 -18.15 -5.40 -17.00
N ASP A 171 -19.19 -6.06 -16.57
CA ASP A 171 -20.27 -5.49 -15.74
C ASP A 171 -20.19 -5.98 -14.27
N LYS A 172 -19.28 -6.89 -13.98
CA LYS A 172 -19.07 -7.53 -12.69
C LYS A 172 -17.61 -7.48 -12.26
N VAL A 173 -17.37 -7.68 -10.98
CA VAL A 173 -16.02 -7.75 -10.39
C VAL A 173 -15.23 -8.90 -11.04
N PRO A 174 -14.09 -8.63 -11.69
CA PRO A 174 -13.29 -9.69 -12.31
C PRO A 174 -12.54 -10.51 -11.25
N PRO A 175 -12.77 -11.84 -11.16
CA PRO A 175 -12.08 -12.67 -10.17
C PRO A 175 -10.59 -12.90 -10.48
N THR A 176 -10.17 -12.58 -11.70
CA THR A 176 -8.81 -12.84 -12.21
C THR A 176 -7.73 -11.95 -11.60
N HIS A 177 -8.12 -10.82 -11.00
CA HIS A 177 -7.17 -9.91 -10.33
C HIS A 177 -6.75 -10.38 -8.94
N ILE A 178 -7.48 -11.34 -8.36
CA ILE A 178 -7.29 -11.80 -6.99
C ILE A 178 -6.54 -13.12 -7.02
N ASP A 179 -5.47 -13.20 -6.23
CA ASP A 179 -4.67 -14.42 -6.10
C ASP A 179 -5.49 -15.55 -5.47
N ASP A 180 -5.17 -16.79 -5.82
CA ASP A 180 -5.89 -17.95 -5.29
C ASP A 180 -5.65 -18.09 -3.79
N SER A 181 -6.72 -18.17 -3.02
CA SER A 181 -6.74 -18.20 -1.57
C SER A 181 -8.07 -18.73 -1.04
N LEU A 182 -8.09 -19.19 0.19
CA LEU A 182 -9.34 -19.58 0.85
C LEU A 182 -10.29 -18.39 0.99
N SER A 183 -9.75 -17.19 1.21
CA SER A 183 -10.53 -15.96 1.23
C SER A 183 -11.21 -15.69 -0.10
N LYS A 184 -10.53 -15.92 -1.23
CA LYS A 184 -11.14 -15.80 -2.57
C LYS A 184 -12.28 -16.80 -2.76
N GLU A 185 -12.12 -18.03 -2.30
CA GLU A 185 -13.18 -19.05 -2.35
C GLU A 185 -14.41 -18.61 -1.55
N VAL A 186 -14.22 -18.10 -0.33
CA VAL A 186 -15.30 -17.54 0.49
C VAL A 186 -16.04 -16.42 -0.25
N PHE A 187 -15.32 -15.51 -0.91
CA PHE A 187 -15.94 -14.42 -1.67
C PHE A 187 -16.71 -14.95 -2.89
N HIS A 188 -16.19 -15.98 -3.55
CA HIS A 188 -16.86 -16.63 -4.69
C HIS A 188 -18.16 -17.30 -4.24
N GLU A 189 -18.12 -18.11 -3.18
CA GLU A 189 -19.29 -18.81 -2.65
C GLU A 189 -20.40 -17.85 -2.18
N ASN A 190 -20.02 -16.64 -1.74
CA ASN A 190 -20.96 -15.61 -1.29
C ASN A 190 -21.34 -14.61 -2.41
N GLY A 191 -21.04 -14.91 -3.67
CA GLY A 191 -21.53 -14.18 -4.83
C GLY A 191 -20.89 -12.80 -5.03
N TYR A 192 -19.71 -12.56 -4.45
CA TYR A 192 -19.00 -11.28 -4.60
C TYR A 192 -18.71 -10.95 -6.07
N PHE A 193 -18.26 -11.94 -6.84
CA PHE A 193 -17.94 -11.79 -8.26
C PHE A 193 -19.16 -11.70 -9.18
N GLU A 194 -20.36 -11.87 -8.63
CA GLU A 194 -21.61 -11.61 -9.32
C GLU A 194 -22.11 -10.16 -9.11
N LYS A 195 -21.48 -9.41 -8.24
CA LYS A 195 -21.83 -8.01 -8.00
C LYS A 195 -21.50 -7.16 -9.23
N LYS A 196 -22.41 -6.26 -9.56
CA LYS A 196 -22.17 -5.25 -10.60
C LYS A 196 -21.11 -4.27 -10.13
N LEU A 197 -20.20 -3.93 -11.03
CA LEU A 197 -19.26 -2.84 -10.80
C LEU A 197 -20.00 -1.52 -10.70
N VAL A 198 -19.70 -0.75 -9.68
CA VAL A 198 -20.18 0.62 -9.52
C VAL A 198 -19.23 1.52 -10.29
N ARG A 199 -19.80 2.42 -11.12
CA ARG A 199 -19.00 3.31 -11.96
C ARG A 199 -18.25 4.37 -11.15
N GLU A 200 -18.90 4.93 -10.15
CA GLU A 200 -18.37 6.03 -9.34
C GLU A 200 -18.64 5.76 -7.87
N GLU A 201 -17.63 5.91 -7.05
CA GLU A 201 -17.70 5.72 -5.59
C GLU A 201 -17.06 6.93 -4.91
N LEU A 202 -17.73 7.45 -3.90
CA LEU A 202 -17.23 8.56 -3.08
C LEU A 202 -17.34 8.19 -1.60
N TYR A 203 -16.21 8.22 -0.92
CA TYR A 203 -16.10 7.88 0.49
C TYR A 203 -15.71 9.09 1.33
N ASP A 204 -16.35 9.23 2.48
CA ASP A 204 -15.88 10.09 3.57
C ASP A 204 -15.05 9.23 4.52
N LEU A 205 -13.74 9.31 4.40
CA LEU A 205 -12.80 8.47 5.16
C LEU A 205 -12.80 8.74 6.67
N MET A 206 -13.45 9.82 7.12
CA MET A 206 -13.64 10.10 8.55
C MET A 206 -14.80 9.31 9.12
N LEU A 207 -15.85 9.07 8.31
CA LEU A 207 -17.06 8.35 8.71
C LEU A 207 -17.01 6.88 8.28
N ASP A 208 -16.42 6.61 7.12
CA ASP A 208 -16.23 5.29 6.54
C ASP A 208 -14.77 5.07 6.11
N PRO A 209 -13.87 4.80 7.09
CA PRO A 209 -12.45 4.61 6.80
C PRO A 209 -12.13 3.25 6.16
N GLN A 210 -13.12 2.43 5.89
CA GLN A 210 -12.95 1.09 5.28
C GLN A 210 -13.44 1.02 3.83
N GLU A 211 -14.12 2.05 3.34
CA GLU A 211 -14.61 2.19 1.96
C GLU A 211 -15.63 1.14 1.52
#